data_69d1f837a35ac04122bae4437c6036aa
#
_entry.id   69d1f837a35ac04122bae4437c6036aa
#
_cell.length_a   1.000
_cell.length_b   1.000
_cell.length_c   1.000
_cell.angle_alpha   90.00
_cell.angle_beta   90.00
_cell.angle_gamma   90.00
#
_symmetry.space_group_name_H-M   'P 1'
#
loop_
_entity.id
_entity.type
_entity.pdbx_description
1 polymer ?
#
loop_
_entity_poly.entity_id
_entity_poly.type
_entity_poly.pdbx_seq_one_letter_code
_entity_poly.pdbx_strand_id
1 'polypeptide(L)'
;MVNSKPYYPEITCLKGIAILFVIMGHSLTPVLNLDTEISPILRYIIVEPQMSMFFIASGFLFSETLDWRTFFSKKFKRLMIPYVSFWCIMQFTHSVLAGFTRSGGYDIADEIVALFTGGHYWFLYDLLLVMITTRLFRSFKGGLILLATIAVICRLSISDMPTNMWRYFLYTPFFIAGIYMRRNYSVIRKFVSEYRLPIFAVSLVGFVLAYMFEEKEMFIGRMVGVVLFVTMCYTILYDFNGGEKVFGKLGIFHFGKYSLQYYLNHIQTAMVTIAIVSHLHLDFPCSHYVEWLLISVLMTLFSYIALLVEKRFKVLRIMTGLE
;
A
#
# COMPACT_ATOMS: atom_id res chain seq x y z
N MET A 1 -15.01 -29.11 -13.76
CA MET A 1 -13.92 -28.77 -12.83
C MET A 1 -13.90 -27.24 -12.69
N VAL A 2 -14.24 -26.70 -11.55
CA VAL A 2 -14.17 -25.26 -11.29
C VAL A 2 -12.69 -24.91 -11.21
N ASN A 3 -12.18 -24.21 -12.24
CA ASN A 3 -10.81 -23.68 -12.24
C ASN A 3 -10.70 -22.61 -11.14
N SER A 4 -10.44 -23.03 -9.90
CA SER A 4 -10.13 -22.13 -8.81
C SER A 4 -8.82 -21.39 -9.17
N LYS A 5 -8.87 -20.05 -9.14
CA LYS A 5 -7.66 -19.25 -9.36
C LYS A 5 -6.59 -19.67 -8.35
N PRO A 6 -5.34 -19.85 -8.77
CA PRO A 6 -4.27 -20.24 -7.86
C PRO A 6 -4.13 -19.21 -6.73
N TYR A 7 -4.06 -19.70 -5.50
CA TYR A 7 -3.89 -18.88 -4.30
C TYR A 7 -2.41 -18.79 -3.93
N TYR A 8 -1.95 -17.61 -3.59
CA TYR A 8 -0.57 -17.30 -3.21
C TYR A 8 -0.56 -16.68 -1.81
N PRO A 9 -0.37 -17.49 -0.77
CA PRO A 9 -0.43 -17.05 0.62
C PRO A 9 0.62 -15.97 0.91
N GLU A 10 1.82 -16.06 0.38
CA GLU A 10 2.89 -15.08 0.54
C GLU A 10 2.51 -13.68 0.02
N ILE A 11 1.80 -13.61 -1.11
CA ILE A 11 1.32 -12.34 -1.67
C ILE A 11 0.19 -11.76 -0.81
N THR A 12 -0.64 -12.63 -0.24
CA THR A 12 -1.69 -12.20 0.70
C THR A 12 -1.08 -11.68 1.99
N CYS A 13 -0.06 -12.34 2.54
CA CYS A 13 0.70 -11.87 3.70
C CYS A 13 1.38 -10.53 3.42
N LEU A 14 2.06 -10.41 2.27
CA LEU A 14 2.74 -9.17 1.88
C LEU A 14 1.77 -7.98 1.84
N LYS A 15 0.58 -8.16 1.28
CA LYS A 15 -0.48 -7.13 1.30
C LYS A 15 -0.99 -6.84 2.70
N GLY A 16 -1.07 -7.87 3.56
CA GLY A 16 -1.49 -7.71 4.96
C GLY A 16 -0.50 -6.88 5.77
N ILE A 17 0.80 -7.13 5.61
CA ILE A 17 1.85 -6.32 6.24
C ILE A 17 1.82 -4.89 5.68
N ALA A 18 1.74 -4.76 4.36
CA ALA A 18 1.72 -3.46 3.69
C ALA A 18 0.57 -2.56 4.18
N ILE A 19 -0.66 -3.11 4.33
CA ILE A 19 -1.80 -2.30 4.79
C ILE A 19 -1.69 -1.91 6.26
N LEU A 20 -1.15 -2.78 7.12
CA LEU A 20 -0.87 -2.42 8.50
C LEU A 20 0.17 -1.30 8.56
N PHE A 21 1.20 -1.33 7.74
CA PHE A 21 2.18 -0.26 7.64
C PHE A 21 1.56 1.05 7.13
N VAL A 22 0.60 1.00 6.19
CA VAL A 22 -0.14 2.20 5.76
C VAL A 22 -0.90 2.81 6.92
N ILE A 23 -1.62 2.01 7.71
CA ILE A 23 -2.37 2.51 8.87
C ILE A 23 -1.41 3.09 9.92
N MET A 24 -0.33 2.38 10.25
CA MET A 24 0.68 2.82 11.20
C MET A 24 1.43 4.08 10.74
N GLY A 25 1.68 4.22 9.45
CA GLY A 25 2.28 5.43 8.86
C GLY A 25 1.35 6.64 8.94
N HIS A 26 0.06 6.45 8.70
CA HIS A 26 -0.93 7.53 8.79
C HIS A 26 -1.36 7.88 10.22
N SER A 27 -1.03 7.06 11.21
CA SER A 27 -1.19 7.40 12.62
C SER A 27 -0.06 8.29 13.16
N LEU A 28 1.07 8.42 12.45
CA LEU A 28 2.14 9.38 12.72
C LEU A 28 1.70 10.79 12.30
N THR A 29 0.94 11.44 13.16
CA THR A 29 0.32 12.73 12.85
C THR A 29 0.97 13.87 13.61
N PRO A 30 1.20 15.05 12.95
CA PRO A 30 1.66 16.27 13.61
C PRO A 30 0.67 16.79 14.66
N VAL A 31 -0.62 16.48 14.55
CA VAL A 31 -1.66 16.93 15.50
C VAL A 31 -1.37 16.43 16.91
N LEU A 32 -0.76 15.26 17.03
CA LEU A 32 -0.39 14.61 18.31
C LEU A 32 1.12 14.58 18.54
N ASN A 33 1.91 15.31 17.72
CA ASN A 33 3.38 15.35 17.73
C ASN A 33 4.07 13.98 17.54
N LEU A 34 3.33 12.97 17.09
CA LEU A 34 3.86 11.61 16.92
C LEU A 34 4.84 11.48 15.76
N ASP A 35 4.77 12.39 14.80
CA ASP A 35 5.69 12.44 13.66
C ASP A 35 7.12 12.85 14.06
N THR A 36 7.29 13.58 15.16
CA THR A 36 8.59 14.03 15.69
C THR A 36 9.11 13.14 16.82
N GLU A 37 8.21 12.56 17.61
CA GLU A 37 8.56 11.78 18.81
C GLU A 37 8.90 10.30 18.49
N ILE A 38 8.43 9.78 17.38
CA ILE A 38 8.74 8.41 16.97
C ILE A 38 10.09 8.37 16.23
N SER A 39 10.90 7.38 16.61
CA SER A 39 12.25 7.17 16.04
C SER A 39 12.23 7.20 14.50
N PRO A 40 13.11 7.99 13.85
CA PRO A 40 13.20 8.07 12.39
C PRO A 40 13.41 6.72 11.71
N ILE A 41 14.20 5.81 12.32
CA ILE A 41 14.41 4.47 11.75
C ILE A 41 13.12 3.62 11.77
N LEU A 42 12.31 3.72 12.82
CA LEU A 42 11.04 2.99 12.88
C LEU A 42 10.06 3.51 11.84
N ARG A 43 10.01 4.84 11.68
CA ARG A 43 9.24 5.49 10.63
C ARG A 43 9.69 5.03 9.23
N TYR A 44 11.01 4.97 8.99
CA TYR A 44 11.58 4.48 7.75
C TYR A 44 11.19 3.03 7.46
N ILE A 45 11.29 2.13 8.44
CA ILE A 45 10.91 0.71 8.30
C ILE A 45 9.44 0.55 7.87
N ILE A 46 8.57 1.40 8.37
CA ILE A 46 7.12 1.32 8.11
C ILE A 46 6.74 2.01 6.81
N VAL A 47 7.19 3.24 6.61
CA VAL A 47 6.69 4.10 5.52
C VAL A 47 7.31 3.74 4.18
N GLU A 48 8.61 3.41 4.13
CA GLU A 48 9.30 3.26 2.86
C GLU A 48 8.84 2.06 2.02
N PRO A 49 8.71 0.83 2.56
CA PRO A 49 8.38 -0.32 1.75
C PRO A 49 6.88 -0.50 1.47
N GLN A 50 5.99 0.15 2.24
CA GLN A 50 4.55 -0.15 2.26
C GLN A 50 3.89 -0.11 0.87
N MET A 51 4.07 0.98 0.12
CA MET A 51 3.44 1.14 -1.19
C MET A 51 4.14 0.31 -2.26
N SER A 52 5.45 0.18 -2.19
CA SER A 52 6.23 -0.69 -3.09
C SER A 52 5.79 -2.15 -2.98
N MET A 53 5.49 -2.64 -1.78
CA MET A 53 4.91 -3.97 -1.55
C MET A 53 3.53 -4.12 -2.24
N PHE A 54 2.69 -3.09 -2.20
CA PHE A 54 1.41 -3.13 -2.91
C PHE A 54 1.56 -3.15 -4.42
N PHE A 55 2.50 -2.38 -4.98
CA PHE A 55 2.75 -2.39 -6.43
C PHE A 55 3.32 -3.74 -6.89
N ILE A 56 4.26 -4.35 -6.16
CA ILE A 56 4.75 -5.72 -6.44
C ILE A 56 3.60 -6.74 -6.37
N ALA A 57 2.81 -6.73 -5.30
CA ALA A 57 1.70 -7.65 -5.16
C ALA A 57 0.65 -7.47 -6.29
N SER A 58 0.40 -6.23 -6.70
CA SER A 58 -0.53 -5.92 -7.79
C SER A 58 0.01 -6.37 -9.14
N GLY A 59 1.30 -6.20 -9.40
CA GLY A 59 1.99 -6.69 -10.58
C GLY A 59 1.99 -8.23 -10.64
N PHE A 60 2.28 -8.89 -9.52
CA PHE A 60 2.22 -10.35 -9.41
C PHE A 60 0.81 -10.91 -9.74
N LEU A 61 -0.24 -10.21 -9.33
CA LEU A 61 -1.63 -10.59 -9.59
C LEU A 61 -2.19 -10.01 -10.90
N PHE A 62 -1.35 -9.33 -11.69
CA PHE A 62 -1.77 -8.74 -12.96
C PHE A 62 -2.09 -9.82 -13.99
N SER A 63 -3.28 -9.72 -14.62
CA SER A 63 -3.69 -10.63 -15.69
C SER A 63 -3.24 -10.08 -17.04
N GLU A 64 -2.28 -10.75 -17.64
CA GLU A 64 -1.74 -10.38 -18.94
C GLU A 64 -2.62 -10.80 -20.13
N THR A 65 -3.53 -11.75 -19.94
CA THR A 65 -4.29 -12.39 -21.02
C THR A 65 -5.65 -11.77 -21.33
N LEU A 66 -6.14 -10.84 -20.50
CA LEU A 66 -7.44 -10.21 -20.72
C LEU A 66 -7.42 -9.37 -22.00
N ASP A 67 -8.52 -9.34 -22.77
CA ASP A 67 -8.73 -8.35 -23.82
C ASP A 67 -8.91 -6.93 -23.25
N TRP A 68 -8.78 -5.88 -24.09
CA TRP A 68 -8.83 -4.50 -23.66
C TRP A 68 -10.18 -4.11 -23.03
N ARG A 69 -11.29 -4.55 -23.62
CA ARG A 69 -12.64 -4.22 -23.14
C ARG A 69 -12.89 -4.81 -21.75
N THR A 70 -12.56 -6.09 -21.58
CA THR A 70 -12.69 -6.78 -20.31
C THR A 70 -11.73 -6.21 -19.27
N PHE A 71 -10.51 -5.86 -19.67
CA PHE A 71 -9.52 -5.23 -18.80
C PHE A 71 -10.05 -3.90 -18.26
N PHE A 72 -10.44 -2.97 -19.13
CA PHE A 72 -10.95 -1.67 -18.69
C PHE A 72 -12.20 -1.82 -17.82
N SER A 73 -13.19 -2.60 -18.26
CA SER A 73 -14.41 -2.80 -17.46
C SER A 73 -14.12 -3.31 -16.07
N LYS A 74 -13.28 -4.35 -15.94
CA LYS A 74 -12.96 -4.93 -14.62
C LYS A 74 -12.10 -4.02 -13.76
N LYS A 75 -11.07 -3.38 -14.34
CA LYS A 75 -10.15 -2.54 -13.59
C LYS A 75 -10.76 -1.20 -13.22
N PHE A 76 -11.51 -0.60 -14.13
CA PHE A 76 -12.25 0.64 -13.86
C PHE A 76 -13.26 0.43 -12.72
N LYS A 77 -14.08 -0.59 -12.79
CA LYS A 77 -15.05 -0.90 -11.72
C LYS A 77 -14.35 -1.14 -10.37
N ARG A 78 -13.24 -1.86 -10.37
CA ARG A 78 -12.55 -2.25 -9.14
C ARG A 78 -11.69 -1.14 -8.53
N LEU A 79 -11.22 -0.18 -9.32
CA LEU A 79 -10.30 0.88 -8.87
C LEU A 79 -10.96 2.25 -8.90
N MET A 80 -11.65 2.61 -10.01
CA MET A 80 -12.17 3.97 -10.17
C MET A 80 -13.50 4.20 -9.46
N ILE A 81 -14.40 3.20 -9.41
CA ILE A 81 -15.61 3.35 -8.59
C ILE A 81 -15.26 3.56 -7.13
N PRO A 82 -14.42 2.71 -6.47
CA PRO A 82 -13.97 3.00 -5.10
C PRO A 82 -13.25 4.34 -4.98
N TYR A 83 -12.38 4.68 -5.91
CA TYR A 83 -11.65 5.94 -5.91
C TYR A 83 -12.56 7.16 -5.82
N VAL A 84 -13.52 7.26 -6.76
CA VAL A 84 -14.47 8.39 -6.81
C VAL A 84 -15.42 8.36 -5.61
N SER A 85 -15.92 7.18 -5.24
CA SER A 85 -16.82 7.04 -4.08
C SER A 85 -16.16 7.53 -2.78
N PHE A 86 -14.92 7.14 -2.55
CA PHE A 86 -14.21 7.53 -1.34
C PHE A 86 -13.69 8.96 -1.40
N TRP A 87 -13.41 9.48 -2.58
CA TRP A 87 -13.20 10.93 -2.73
C TRP A 87 -14.44 11.71 -2.28
N CYS A 88 -15.64 11.34 -2.72
CA CYS A 88 -16.89 11.98 -2.28
C CYS A 88 -17.11 11.86 -0.75
N ILE A 89 -16.88 10.66 -0.18
CA ILE A 89 -16.96 10.43 1.26
C ILE A 89 -15.96 11.32 2.00
N MET A 90 -14.75 11.47 1.47
CA MET A 90 -13.71 12.34 2.04
C MET A 90 -14.16 13.80 2.11
N GLN A 91 -14.77 14.32 1.03
CA GLN A 91 -15.30 15.69 1.02
C GLN A 91 -16.36 15.88 2.10
N PHE A 92 -17.28 14.92 2.24
CA PHE A 92 -18.28 14.94 3.29
C PHE A 92 -17.64 14.87 4.68
N THR A 93 -16.69 13.98 4.91
CA THR A 93 -16.00 13.84 6.19
C THR A 93 -15.25 15.13 6.56
N HIS A 94 -14.55 15.74 5.62
CA HIS A 94 -13.90 17.03 5.81
C HIS A 94 -14.88 18.14 6.22
N SER A 95 -16.01 18.24 5.52
CA SER A 95 -17.00 19.28 5.85
C SER A 95 -17.61 19.13 7.24
N VAL A 96 -17.78 17.89 7.72
CA VAL A 96 -18.31 17.60 9.06
C VAL A 96 -17.25 17.78 10.16
N LEU A 97 -16.00 17.34 9.89
CA LEU A 97 -14.93 17.34 10.88
C LEU A 97 -13.99 18.57 10.78
N ALA A 98 -14.26 19.53 9.90
CA ALA A 98 -13.41 20.72 9.69
C ALA A 98 -13.13 21.51 10.99
N GLY A 99 -14.09 21.55 11.92
CA GLY A 99 -13.91 22.19 13.22
C GLY A 99 -13.04 21.41 14.23
N PHE A 100 -12.76 20.14 13.97
CA PHE A 100 -12.01 19.25 14.87
C PHE A 100 -10.62 18.89 14.35
N THR A 101 -10.41 19.04 13.05
CA THR A 101 -9.11 18.81 12.40
C THR A 101 -8.50 20.17 12.08
N ARG A 102 -7.25 20.41 12.49
CA ARG A 102 -6.47 21.60 12.13
C ARG A 102 -6.06 21.60 10.65
N SER A 103 -6.86 21.02 9.76
CA SER A 103 -6.64 21.13 8.32
C SER A 103 -6.90 22.59 7.92
N GLY A 104 -5.85 23.27 7.48
CA GLY A 104 -5.94 24.60 6.90
C GLY A 104 -6.99 24.66 5.79
N GLY A 105 -7.48 25.85 5.49
CA GLY A 105 -8.67 26.13 4.68
C GLY A 105 -8.96 25.10 3.57
N TYR A 106 -10.13 24.51 3.65
CA TYR A 106 -10.66 23.59 2.63
C TYR A 106 -11.02 24.40 1.37
N ASP A 107 -10.32 24.17 0.27
CA ASP A 107 -10.66 24.71 -1.04
C ASP A 107 -11.16 23.59 -1.94
N ILE A 108 -12.40 23.69 -2.38
CA ILE A 108 -13.02 22.70 -3.27
C ILE A 108 -12.34 22.66 -4.65
N ALA A 109 -11.73 23.76 -5.09
CA ALA A 109 -11.01 23.79 -6.36
C ALA A 109 -9.74 22.94 -6.27
N ASP A 110 -8.99 23.01 -5.18
CA ASP A 110 -7.82 22.16 -4.93
C ASP A 110 -8.21 20.69 -4.85
N GLU A 111 -9.36 20.38 -4.24
CA GLU A 111 -9.84 19.00 -4.16
C GLU A 111 -10.31 18.44 -5.52
N ILE A 112 -10.89 19.28 -6.39
CA ILE A 112 -11.18 18.87 -7.78
C ILE A 112 -9.89 18.59 -8.55
N VAL A 113 -8.86 19.41 -8.38
CA VAL A 113 -7.53 19.13 -8.96
C VAL A 113 -6.97 17.83 -8.39
N ALA A 114 -7.10 17.60 -7.09
CA ALA A 114 -6.66 16.38 -6.42
C ALA A 114 -7.37 15.13 -6.98
N LEU A 115 -8.64 15.22 -7.38
CA LEU A 115 -9.35 14.12 -8.05
C LEU A 115 -8.67 13.68 -9.34
N PHE A 116 -8.07 14.60 -10.10
CA PHE A 116 -7.38 14.30 -11.36
C PHE A 116 -5.88 14.02 -11.20
N THR A 117 -5.33 14.24 -10.02
CA THR A 117 -3.90 13.99 -9.71
C THR A 117 -3.68 12.87 -8.69
N GLY A 118 -4.76 12.18 -8.28
CA GLY A 118 -4.73 11.04 -7.35
C GLY A 118 -5.04 11.40 -5.90
N GLY A 119 -4.84 12.66 -5.45
CA GLY A 119 -5.18 13.13 -4.11
C GLY A 119 -4.81 12.18 -2.97
N HIS A 120 -5.67 12.03 -1.99
CA HIS A 120 -5.49 11.12 -0.85
C HIS A 120 -5.53 9.64 -1.23
N TYR A 121 -6.22 9.28 -2.32
CA TYR A 121 -6.34 7.90 -2.82
C TYR A 121 -5.48 7.64 -4.04
N TRP A 122 -4.38 8.35 -4.17
CA TRP A 122 -3.46 8.34 -5.30
C TRP A 122 -3.04 6.92 -5.76
N PHE A 123 -2.94 5.98 -4.85
CA PHE A 123 -2.52 4.61 -5.18
C PHE A 123 -3.44 3.94 -6.21
N LEU A 124 -4.77 4.12 -6.09
CA LEU A 124 -5.71 3.52 -7.03
C LEU A 124 -5.59 4.15 -8.42
N TYR A 125 -5.39 5.47 -8.45
CA TYR A 125 -5.20 6.23 -9.67
C TYR A 125 -3.89 5.84 -10.37
N ASP A 126 -2.77 5.90 -9.66
CA ASP A 126 -1.46 5.55 -10.19
C ASP A 126 -1.38 4.07 -10.58
N LEU A 127 -1.99 3.18 -9.81
CA LEU A 127 -2.05 1.76 -10.12
C LEU A 127 -2.80 1.51 -11.45
N LEU A 128 -3.90 2.22 -11.72
CA LEU A 128 -4.57 2.11 -13.00
C LEU A 128 -3.68 2.59 -14.15
N LEU A 129 -3.01 3.73 -14.01
CA LEU A 129 -2.08 4.25 -15.01
C LEU A 129 -0.94 3.26 -15.30
N VAL A 130 -0.31 2.72 -14.25
CA VAL A 130 0.74 1.70 -14.39
C VAL A 130 0.21 0.43 -15.08
N MET A 131 -1.00 0.00 -14.77
CA MET A 131 -1.61 -1.16 -15.43
C MET A 131 -1.87 -0.90 -16.92
N ILE A 132 -2.34 0.30 -17.31
CA ILE A 132 -2.60 0.68 -18.69
C ILE A 132 -1.29 0.72 -19.49
N THR A 133 -0.28 1.44 -18.98
CA THR A 133 1.02 1.58 -19.65
C THR A 133 1.75 0.23 -19.74
N THR A 134 1.73 -0.57 -18.68
CA THR A 134 2.25 -1.94 -18.69
C THR A 134 1.61 -2.76 -19.80
N ARG A 135 0.29 -2.64 -19.97
CA ARG A 135 -0.44 -3.37 -21.00
C ARG A 135 -0.07 -2.92 -22.42
N LEU A 136 0.18 -1.63 -22.63
CA LEU A 136 0.67 -1.11 -23.90
C LEU A 136 2.07 -1.62 -24.22
N PHE A 137 2.99 -1.49 -23.27
CA PHE A 137 4.39 -1.87 -23.47
C PHE A 137 4.62 -3.38 -23.58
N ARG A 138 3.80 -4.21 -22.96
CA ARG A 138 3.93 -5.67 -23.08
C ARG A 138 3.67 -6.21 -24.49
N SER A 139 3.07 -5.42 -25.38
CA SER A 139 2.73 -5.85 -26.75
C SER A 139 3.95 -6.09 -27.62
N PHE A 140 5.12 -5.61 -27.24
CA PHE A 140 6.37 -5.80 -27.95
C PHE A 140 7.46 -6.43 -27.08
N LYS A 141 8.41 -7.11 -27.75
CA LYS A 141 9.51 -7.83 -27.09
C LYS A 141 10.38 -6.85 -26.30
N GLY A 142 10.59 -7.13 -25.01
CA GLY A 142 11.39 -6.26 -24.14
C GLY A 142 10.65 -5.02 -23.61
N GLY A 143 9.40 -4.78 -24.02
CA GLY A 143 8.68 -3.54 -23.67
C GLY A 143 8.53 -3.30 -22.18
N LEU A 144 8.34 -4.34 -21.37
CA LEU A 144 8.26 -4.17 -19.91
C LEU A 144 9.60 -3.73 -19.32
N ILE A 145 10.72 -4.26 -19.83
CA ILE A 145 12.06 -3.84 -19.39
C ILE A 145 12.28 -2.39 -19.80
N LEU A 146 11.94 -2.03 -21.05
CA LEU A 146 12.04 -0.67 -21.54
C LEU A 146 11.21 0.30 -20.67
N LEU A 147 9.96 -0.04 -20.34
CA LEU A 147 9.11 0.78 -19.49
C LEU A 147 9.72 0.96 -18.09
N ALA A 148 10.24 -0.11 -17.49
CA ALA A 148 10.92 -0.04 -16.19
C ALA A 148 12.18 0.84 -16.26
N THR A 149 12.99 0.70 -17.31
CA THR A 149 14.20 1.49 -17.52
C THR A 149 13.87 2.97 -17.69
N ILE A 150 12.89 3.30 -18.53
CA ILE A 150 12.42 4.68 -18.71
C ILE A 150 11.95 5.25 -17.36
N ALA A 151 11.16 4.50 -16.62
CA ALA A 151 10.64 4.94 -15.32
C ALA A 151 11.78 5.24 -14.33
N VAL A 152 12.79 4.37 -14.24
CA VAL A 152 13.96 4.58 -13.37
C VAL A 152 14.76 5.81 -13.83
N ILE A 153 15.05 5.94 -15.13
CA ILE A 153 15.79 7.10 -15.67
C ILE A 153 15.02 8.38 -15.38
N CYS A 154 13.73 8.47 -15.72
CA CYS A 154 12.92 9.66 -15.46
C CYS A 154 12.93 10.02 -13.97
N ARG A 155 12.79 9.00 -13.10
CA ARG A 155 12.78 9.20 -11.65
C ARG A 155 14.10 9.75 -11.11
N LEU A 156 15.23 9.31 -11.64
CA LEU A 156 16.56 9.73 -11.20
C LEU A 156 17.05 11.04 -11.85
N SER A 157 16.56 11.35 -13.07
CA SER A 157 17.07 12.48 -13.85
C SER A 157 16.24 13.76 -13.71
N ILE A 158 14.97 13.67 -13.29
CA ILE A 158 14.06 14.82 -13.22
C ILE A 158 13.78 15.15 -11.76
N SER A 159 14.36 16.23 -11.25
CA SER A 159 14.18 16.69 -9.86
C SER A 159 12.82 17.35 -9.63
N ASP A 160 12.39 18.22 -10.56
CA ASP A 160 11.16 19.01 -10.43
C ASP A 160 10.01 18.37 -11.20
N MET A 161 9.51 17.29 -10.65
CA MET A 161 8.44 16.52 -11.24
C MET A 161 7.14 16.66 -10.43
N PRO A 162 5.96 16.86 -11.07
CA PRO A 162 4.69 16.83 -10.37
C PRO A 162 4.53 15.53 -9.55
N THR A 163 3.97 15.65 -8.34
CA THR A 163 3.91 14.53 -7.36
C THR A 163 3.29 13.24 -7.93
N ASN A 164 2.26 13.36 -8.77
CA ASN A 164 1.63 12.22 -9.43
C ASN A 164 2.57 11.52 -10.45
N MET A 165 3.31 12.29 -11.24
CA MET A 165 4.31 11.73 -12.17
C MET A 165 5.48 11.11 -11.41
N TRP A 166 5.93 11.76 -10.35
CA TRP A 166 6.99 11.25 -9.47
C TRP A 166 6.62 9.87 -8.92
N ARG A 167 5.42 9.70 -8.38
CA ARG A 167 4.91 8.42 -7.87
C ARG A 167 4.78 7.36 -8.98
N TYR A 168 4.23 7.74 -10.12
CA TYR A 168 4.10 6.85 -11.27
C TYR A 168 5.44 6.25 -11.68
N PHE A 169 6.47 7.07 -11.86
CA PHE A 169 7.80 6.60 -12.24
C PHE A 169 8.48 5.81 -11.13
N LEU A 170 8.29 6.20 -9.88
CA LEU A 170 8.84 5.49 -8.72
C LEU A 170 8.29 4.06 -8.62
N TYR A 171 6.98 3.87 -8.77
CA TYR A 171 6.34 2.59 -8.48
C TYR A 171 6.17 1.67 -9.70
N THR A 172 6.33 2.16 -10.92
CA THR A 172 6.27 1.36 -12.15
C THR A 172 7.27 0.18 -12.14
N PRO A 173 8.56 0.34 -11.76
CA PRO A 173 9.51 -0.78 -11.70
C PRO A 173 9.08 -1.89 -10.73
N PHE A 174 8.51 -1.53 -9.57
CA PHE A 174 8.01 -2.50 -8.59
C PHE A 174 6.84 -3.32 -9.15
N PHE A 175 5.92 -2.68 -9.85
CA PHE A 175 4.82 -3.39 -10.50
C PHE A 175 5.34 -4.38 -11.55
N ILE A 176 6.27 -3.97 -12.39
CA ILE A 176 6.89 -4.82 -13.40
C ILE A 176 7.68 -5.97 -12.76
N ALA A 177 8.42 -5.71 -11.67
CA ALA A 177 9.08 -6.75 -10.89
C ALA A 177 8.08 -7.81 -10.40
N GLY A 178 6.90 -7.40 -9.95
CA GLY A 178 5.82 -8.31 -9.57
C GLY A 178 5.37 -9.23 -10.72
N ILE A 179 5.25 -8.70 -11.94
CA ILE A 179 4.95 -9.52 -13.14
C ILE A 179 6.04 -10.56 -13.39
N TYR A 180 7.32 -10.17 -13.32
CA TYR A 180 8.44 -11.10 -13.51
C TYR A 180 8.52 -12.15 -12.39
N MET A 181 8.23 -11.75 -11.15
CA MET A 181 8.08 -12.71 -10.04
C MET A 181 7.01 -13.76 -10.34
N ARG A 182 5.87 -13.34 -10.91
CA ARG A 182 4.80 -14.26 -11.28
C ARG A 182 5.22 -15.20 -12.41
N ARG A 183 5.87 -14.69 -13.45
CA ARG A 183 6.35 -15.48 -14.60
C ARG A 183 7.38 -16.52 -14.19
N ASN A 184 8.22 -16.21 -13.21
CA ASN A 184 9.31 -17.06 -12.71
C ASN A 184 9.03 -17.61 -11.31
N TYR A 185 7.77 -17.75 -10.93
CA TYR A 185 7.36 -18.05 -9.56
C TYR A 185 8.05 -19.28 -8.97
N SER A 186 8.09 -20.40 -9.70
CA SER A 186 8.70 -21.64 -9.23
C SER A 186 10.21 -21.52 -8.98
N VAL A 187 10.91 -20.79 -9.85
CA VAL A 187 12.35 -20.56 -9.75
C VAL A 187 12.65 -19.65 -8.55
N ILE A 188 11.90 -18.54 -8.43
CA ILE A 188 12.09 -17.59 -7.32
C ILE A 188 11.77 -18.26 -5.99
N ARG A 189 10.67 -19.03 -5.92
CA ARG A 189 10.32 -19.76 -4.71
C ARG A 189 11.42 -20.72 -4.27
N LYS A 190 11.96 -21.51 -5.22
CA LYS A 190 13.08 -22.43 -4.94
C LYS A 190 14.29 -21.66 -4.45
N PHE A 191 14.68 -20.59 -5.15
CA PHE A 191 15.84 -19.77 -4.80
C PHE A 191 15.71 -19.12 -3.41
N VAL A 192 14.56 -18.52 -3.12
CA VAL A 192 14.31 -17.91 -1.81
C VAL A 192 14.28 -18.95 -0.70
N SER A 193 13.72 -20.14 -0.94
CA SER A 193 13.71 -21.23 0.04
C SER A 193 15.13 -21.75 0.33
N GLU A 194 15.99 -21.85 -0.69
CA GLU A 194 17.36 -22.34 -0.56
C GLU A 194 18.30 -21.31 0.09
N TYR A 195 18.19 -20.03 -0.30
CA TYR A 195 19.10 -18.96 0.13
C TYR A 195 18.45 -17.94 1.09
N ARG A 196 17.36 -18.30 1.79
CA ARG A 196 16.58 -17.39 2.63
C ARG A 196 17.40 -16.59 3.66
N LEU A 197 18.27 -17.28 4.41
CA LEU A 197 19.06 -16.62 5.44
C LEU A 197 20.09 -15.63 4.88
N PRO A 198 20.89 -15.98 3.86
CA PRO A 198 21.74 -15.02 3.16
C PRO A 198 20.94 -13.85 2.55
N ILE A 199 19.81 -14.10 1.86
CA ILE A 199 19.01 -13.04 1.25
C ILE A 199 18.45 -12.12 2.34
N PHE A 200 17.93 -12.68 3.43
CA PHE A 200 17.43 -11.91 4.55
C PHE A 200 18.50 -11.05 5.18
N ALA A 201 19.68 -11.65 5.49
CA ALA A 201 20.79 -10.93 6.11
C ALA A 201 21.30 -9.79 5.21
N VAL A 202 21.54 -10.07 3.92
CA VAL A 202 21.99 -9.05 2.96
C VAL A 202 20.96 -7.95 2.78
N SER A 203 19.67 -8.31 2.70
CA SER A 203 18.58 -7.33 2.58
C SER A 203 18.45 -6.47 3.83
N LEU A 204 18.61 -7.05 5.02
CA LEU A 204 18.57 -6.32 6.28
C LEU A 204 19.73 -5.32 6.39
N VAL A 205 20.96 -5.78 6.13
CA VAL A 205 22.13 -4.89 6.10
C VAL A 205 21.97 -3.81 5.05
N GLY A 206 21.58 -4.16 3.82
CA GLY A 206 21.34 -3.19 2.75
C GLY A 206 20.26 -2.17 3.11
N PHE A 207 19.21 -2.59 3.83
CA PHE A 207 18.12 -1.68 4.25
C PHE A 207 18.61 -0.68 5.32
N VAL A 208 19.44 -1.13 6.26
CA VAL A 208 20.07 -0.26 7.26
C VAL A 208 21.07 0.71 6.59
N LEU A 209 21.89 0.21 5.66
CA LEU A 209 22.81 1.06 4.91
C LEU A 209 22.07 2.11 4.07
N ALA A 210 20.99 1.73 3.41
CA ALA A 210 20.16 2.67 2.68
C ALA A 210 19.63 3.78 3.60
N TYR A 211 19.14 3.44 4.80
CA TYR A 211 18.72 4.42 5.80
C TYR A 211 19.84 5.38 6.21
N MET A 212 21.08 4.88 6.33
CA MET A 212 22.22 5.69 6.78
C MET A 212 22.77 6.63 5.71
N PHE A 213 22.69 6.24 4.42
CA PHE A 213 23.38 6.93 3.33
C PHE A 213 22.44 7.57 2.29
N GLU A 214 21.14 7.28 2.31
CA GLU A 214 20.18 7.79 1.35
C GLU A 214 19.55 9.10 1.85
N GLU A 215 20.09 10.24 1.42
CA GLU A 215 19.68 11.56 1.96
C GLU A 215 18.31 12.06 1.47
N LYS A 216 17.85 11.70 0.28
CA LYS A 216 16.69 12.41 -0.31
C LYS A 216 15.58 11.57 -0.91
N GLU A 217 15.82 10.37 -1.40
CA GLU A 217 14.83 9.75 -2.27
C GLU A 217 14.52 8.27 -1.98
N MET A 218 15.15 7.71 -1.00
CA MET A 218 14.88 6.37 -0.43
C MET A 218 14.46 5.27 -1.44
N PHE A 219 14.89 5.43 -2.72
CA PHE A 219 14.56 4.48 -3.78
C PHE A 219 15.22 3.12 -3.54
N ILE A 220 16.50 3.14 -3.19
CA ILE A 220 17.27 1.92 -2.86
C ILE A 220 16.69 1.27 -1.62
N GLY A 221 16.41 2.05 -0.58
CA GLY A 221 15.78 1.58 0.64
C GLY A 221 14.44 0.89 0.40
N ARG A 222 13.59 1.45 -0.46
CA ARG A 222 12.34 0.81 -0.86
C ARG A 222 12.56 -0.51 -1.58
N MET A 223 13.51 -0.58 -2.52
CA MET A 223 13.81 -1.81 -3.24
C MET A 223 14.30 -2.90 -2.30
N VAL A 224 15.28 -2.58 -1.45
CA VAL A 224 15.86 -3.54 -0.50
C VAL A 224 14.84 -3.93 0.58
N GLY A 225 14.06 -2.96 1.08
CA GLY A 225 12.99 -3.22 2.04
C GLY A 225 11.93 -4.17 1.51
N VAL A 226 11.54 -4.04 0.23
CA VAL A 226 10.61 -4.98 -0.39
C VAL A 226 11.22 -6.38 -0.48
N VAL A 227 12.49 -6.53 -0.86
CA VAL A 227 13.17 -7.84 -0.89
C VAL A 227 13.18 -8.44 0.52
N LEU A 228 13.48 -7.64 1.55
CA LEU A 228 13.45 -8.07 2.95
C LEU A 228 12.08 -8.62 3.35
N PHE A 229 10.99 -7.88 3.11
CA PHE A 229 9.65 -8.30 3.49
C PHE A 229 9.12 -9.47 2.66
N VAL A 230 9.42 -9.53 1.36
CA VAL A 230 9.10 -10.69 0.52
C VAL A 230 9.80 -11.92 1.06
N THR A 231 11.10 -11.85 1.33
CA THR A 231 11.88 -12.97 1.87
C THR A 231 11.35 -13.40 3.25
N MET A 232 10.99 -12.45 4.09
CA MET A 232 10.37 -12.72 5.40
C MET A 232 9.05 -13.48 5.25
N CYS A 233 8.16 -13.06 4.34
CA CYS A 233 6.90 -13.77 4.09
C CYS A 233 7.14 -15.21 3.61
N TYR A 234 8.07 -15.42 2.69
CA TYR A 234 8.43 -16.76 2.23
C TYR A 234 9.00 -17.62 3.35
N THR A 235 9.95 -17.08 4.14
CA THR A 235 10.58 -17.80 5.26
C THR A 235 9.55 -18.25 6.29
N ILE A 236 8.67 -17.34 6.73
CA ILE A 236 7.68 -17.67 7.76
C ILE A 236 6.66 -18.69 7.24
N LEU A 237 6.24 -18.60 5.99
CA LEU A 237 5.21 -19.49 5.44
C LEU A 237 5.73 -20.89 5.11
N TYR A 238 6.97 -21.01 4.63
CA TYR A 238 7.47 -22.28 4.08
C TYR A 238 8.43 -23.01 5.00
N ASP A 239 9.10 -22.31 5.92
CA ASP A 239 10.12 -22.91 6.80
C ASP A 239 9.69 -23.09 8.24
N PHE A 240 8.74 -22.28 8.71
CA PHE A 240 8.14 -22.49 10.01
C PHE A 240 6.96 -23.44 9.89
N ASN A 241 7.09 -24.66 10.43
CA ASN A 241 5.98 -25.59 10.58
C ASN A 241 4.87 -24.90 11.40
N GLY A 242 3.92 -24.28 10.75
CA GLY A 242 2.85 -23.49 11.36
C GLY A 242 2.85 -22.01 11.01
N GLY A 243 3.70 -21.53 10.08
CA GLY A 243 3.69 -20.13 9.64
C GLY A 243 2.32 -19.64 9.18
N GLU A 244 1.54 -20.47 8.49
CA GLU A 244 0.14 -20.16 8.19
C GLU A 244 -0.71 -19.98 9.44
N LYS A 245 -0.48 -20.79 10.49
CA LYS A 245 -1.18 -20.66 11.77
C LYS A 245 -0.78 -19.39 12.51
N VAL A 246 0.50 -18.99 12.46
CA VAL A 246 0.97 -17.74 13.08
C VAL A 246 0.36 -16.54 12.39
N PHE A 247 0.47 -16.43 11.08
CA PHE A 247 -0.15 -15.33 10.33
C PHE A 247 -1.68 -15.36 10.41
N GLY A 248 -2.29 -16.54 10.49
CA GLY A 248 -3.71 -16.69 10.74
C GLY A 248 -4.14 -16.15 12.10
N LYS A 249 -3.42 -16.48 13.16
CA LYS A 249 -3.69 -15.96 14.53
C LYS A 249 -3.49 -14.44 14.62
N LEU A 250 -2.51 -13.88 13.93
CA LEU A 250 -2.29 -12.44 13.84
C LEU A 250 -3.26 -11.72 12.89
N GLY A 251 -4.15 -12.45 12.23
CA GLY A 251 -5.11 -11.86 11.28
C GLY A 251 -4.49 -11.33 9.99
N ILE A 252 -3.21 -11.55 9.71
CA ILE A 252 -2.49 -11.00 8.55
C ILE A 252 -3.16 -11.39 7.23
N PHE A 253 -3.64 -12.63 7.10
CA PHE A 253 -4.39 -13.07 5.92
C PHE A 253 -5.70 -12.30 5.74
N HIS A 254 -6.38 -11.96 6.84
CA HIS A 254 -7.59 -11.14 6.80
C HIS A 254 -7.27 -9.74 6.24
N PHE A 255 -6.26 -9.07 6.77
CA PHE A 255 -5.81 -7.77 6.28
C PHE A 255 -5.38 -7.84 4.81
N GLY A 256 -4.65 -8.86 4.40
CA GLY A 256 -4.23 -9.05 3.02
C GLY A 256 -5.38 -9.32 2.05
N LYS A 257 -6.40 -10.08 2.49
CA LYS A 257 -7.62 -10.34 1.70
C LYS A 257 -8.43 -9.07 1.46
N TYR A 258 -8.59 -8.25 2.49
CA TYR A 258 -9.39 -7.02 2.47
C TYR A 258 -8.53 -5.75 2.41
N SER A 259 -7.30 -5.86 1.92
CA SER A 259 -6.34 -4.74 1.91
C SER A 259 -6.83 -3.50 1.18
N LEU A 260 -7.65 -3.66 0.13
CA LEU A 260 -8.26 -2.53 -0.59
C LEU A 260 -9.25 -1.78 0.31
N GLN A 261 -10.11 -2.49 1.04
CA GLN A 261 -11.11 -1.87 1.92
C GLN A 261 -10.44 -1.14 3.09
N TYR A 262 -9.44 -1.77 3.70
CA TYR A 262 -8.62 -1.09 4.72
C TYR A 262 -7.92 0.15 4.15
N TYR A 263 -7.39 0.06 2.93
CA TYR A 263 -6.78 1.21 2.25
C TYR A 263 -7.80 2.33 1.98
N LEU A 264 -9.03 2.01 1.61
CA LEU A 264 -10.07 3.00 1.39
C LEU A 264 -10.49 3.71 2.69
N ASN A 265 -10.58 2.97 3.78
CA ASN A 265 -11.08 3.48 5.06
C ASN A 265 -10.01 4.18 5.92
N HIS A 266 -8.70 3.93 5.69
CA HIS A 266 -7.66 4.36 6.64
C HIS A 266 -7.61 5.87 6.89
N ILE A 267 -7.89 6.69 5.88
CA ILE A 267 -7.87 8.16 6.02
C ILE A 267 -9.05 8.64 6.85
N GLN A 268 -10.28 8.18 6.56
CA GLN A 268 -11.46 8.54 7.34
C GLN A 268 -11.32 8.07 8.79
N THR A 269 -10.83 6.85 9.00
CA THR A 269 -10.63 6.35 10.36
C THR A 269 -9.52 7.09 11.09
N ALA A 270 -8.47 7.55 10.38
CA ALA A 270 -7.47 8.45 10.96
C ALA A 270 -8.11 9.75 11.42
N MET A 271 -8.87 10.43 10.55
CA MET A 271 -9.56 11.68 10.90
C MET A 271 -10.49 11.52 12.10
N VAL A 272 -11.31 10.46 12.11
CA VAL A 272 -12.22 10.17 13.23
C VAL A 272 -11.43 9.89 14.51
N THR A 273 -10.40 9.07 14.46
CA THR A 273 -9.58 8.71 15.63
C THR A 273 -8.90 9.95 16.21
N ILE A 274 -8.27 10.77 15.35
CA ILE A 274 -7.58 11.99 15.76
C ILE A 274 -8.60 12.98 16.36
N ALA A 275 -9.77 13.15 15.74
CA ALA A 275 -10.83 14.03 16.25
C ALA A 275 -11.30 13.57 17.64
N ILE A 276 -11.50 12.27 17.86
CA ILE A 276 -11.90 11.72 19.18
C ILE A 276 -10.80 11.98 20.21
N VAL A 277 -9.55 11.64 19.92
CA VAL A 277 -8.41 11.79 20.84
C VAL A 277 -8.22 13.26 21.20
N SER A 278 -8.23 14.15 20.22
CA SER A 278 -8.04 15.60 20.44
C SER A 278 -9.21 16.25 21.18
N HIS A 279 -10.46 15.86 20.86
CA HIS A 279 -11.65 16.46 21.49
C HIS A 279 -11.84 16.00 22.94
N LEU A 280 -11.54 14.74 23.24
CA LEU A 280 -11.64 14.21 24.60
C LEU A 280 -10.44 14.56 25.46
N HIS A 281 -9.46 15.30 24.93
CA HIS A 281 -8.20 15.63 25.64
C HIS A 281 -7.59 14.39 26.29
N LEU A 282 -7.56 13.27 25.54
CA LEU A 282 -7.01 12.03 26.05
C LEU A 282 -5.48 12.15 26.10
N ASP A 283 -4.99 12.65 27.23
CA ASP A 283 -3.57 12.60 27.54
C ASP A 283 -3.25 11.16 27.98
N PHE A 284 -2.60 10.43 27.12
CA PHE A 284 -2.15 9.09 27.46
C PHE A 284 -0.93 9.19 28.39
N PRO A 285 -1.02 8.74 29.66
CA PRO A 285 0.11 8.78 30.58
C PRO A 285 1.13 7.67 30.25
N CYS A 286 1.50 7.56 29.00
CA CYS A 286 2.40 6.53 28.49
C CYS A 286 3.37 7.15 27.47
N SER A 287 4.37 6.36 27.06
CA SER A 287 5.31 6.82 26.05
C SER A 287 4.60 7.04 24.70
N HIS A 288 5.10 7.97 23.89
CA HIS A 288 4.59 8.23 22.53
C HIS A 288 4.55 6.98 21.65
N TYR A 289 5.40 6.00 21.89
CA TYR A 289 5.33 4.70 21.18
C TYR A 289 4.06 3.92 21.51
N VAL A 290 3.65 3.90 22.78
CA VAL A 290 2.40 3.23 23.21
C VAL A 290 1.19 4.00 22.69
N GLU A 291 1.21 5.32 22.78
CA GLU A 291 0.18 6.20 22.23
C GLU A 291 0.00 5.95 20.72
N TRP A 292 1.09 5.97 19.96
CA TRP A 292 1.08 5.67 18.54
C TRP A 292 0.51 4.28 18.21
N LEU A 293 0.91 3.25 18.97
CA LEU A 293 0.35 1.91 18.81
C LEU A 293 -1.14 1.86 19.13
N LEU A 294 -1.60 2.51 20.20
CA LEU A 294 -3.02 2.59 20.55
C LEU A 294 -3.84 3.27 19.45
N ILE A 295 -3.36 4.39 18.91
CA ILE A 295 -4.01 5.08 17.78
C ILE A 295 -4.07 4.19 16.55
N SER A 296 -2.98 3.49 16.23
CA SER A 296 -2.94 2.54 15.11
C SER A 296 -3.94 1.40 15.28
N VAL A 297 -4.08 0.88 16.51
CA VAL A 297 -5.07 -0.15 16.85
C VAL A 297 -6.49 0.38 16.72
N LEU A 298 -6.78 1.59 17.20
CA LEU A 298 -8.09 2.22 17.07
C LEU A 298 -8.48 2.46 15.60
N MET A 299 -7.55 2.99 14.80
CA MET A 299 -7.75 3.15 13.34
C MET A 299 -8.04 1.80 12.66
N THR A 300 -7.30 0.76 13.05
CA THR A 300 -7.51 -0.60 12.52
C THR A 300 -8.87 -1.15 12.92
N LEU A 301 -9.30 -0.95 14.18
CA LEU A 301 -10.59 -1.37 14.68
C LEU A 301 -11.74 -0.65 13.96
N PHE A 302 -11.65 0.68 13.80
CA PHE A 302 -12.66 1.44 13.06
C PHE A 302 -12.72 1.04 11.58
N SER A 303 -11.58 0.78 10.95
CA SER A 303 -11.53 0.25 9.58
C SER A 303 -12.17 -1.14 9.49
N TYR A 304 -12.00 -1.97 10.51
CA TYR A 304 -12.65 -3.29 10.58
C TYR A 304 -14.18 -3.16 10.74
N ILE A 305 -14.64 -2.26 11.60
CA ILE A 305 -16.07 -1.97 11.77
C ILE A 305 -16.66 -1.46 10.44
N ALA A 306 -15.99 -0.53 9.77
CA ALA A 306 -16.40 -0.05 8.45
C ALA A 306 -16.51 -1.21 7.44
N LEU A 307 -15.53 -2.10 7.39
CA LEU A 307 -15.57 -3.30 6.55
C LEU A 307 -16.76 -4.22 6.85
N LEU A 308 -17.15 -4.37 8.12
CA LEU A 308 -18.35 -5.16 8.49
C LEU A 308 -19.63 -4.53 7.94
N VAL A 309 -19.73 -3.20 8.03
CA VAL A 309 -20.85 -2.41 7.47
C VAL A 309 -20.88 -2.53 5.94
N GLU A 310 -19.73 -2.37 5.28
CA GLU A 310 -19.58 -2.51 3.83
C GLU A 310 -20.05 -3.88 3.33
N LYS A 311 -19.71 -4.95 4.04
CA LYS A 311 -20.16 -6.31 3.71
C LYS A 311 -21.68 -6.49 3.81
N ARG A 312 -22.35 -5.70 4.65
CA ARG A 312 -23.80 -5.84 4.90
C ARG A 312 -24.64 -5.23 3.77
N PHE A 313 -24.20 -4.10 3.20
CA PHE A 313 -25.00 -3.33 2.24
C PHE A 313 -24.43 -3.47 0.82
N LYS A 314 -25.31 -3.85 -0.15
CA LYS A 314 -24.91 -4.06 -1.55
C LYS A 314 -24.28 -2.81 -2.18
N VAL A 315 -24.85 -1.62 -1.91
CA VAL A 315 -24.31 -0.36 -2.44
C VAL A 315 -22.87 -0.15 -1.97
N LEU A 316 -22.60 -0.34 -0.66
CA LEU A 316 -21.26 -0.18 -0.12
C LEU A 316 -20.29 -1.23 -0.67
N ARG A 317 -20.72 -2.47 -0.93
CA ARG A 317 -19.86 -3.48 -1.58
C ARG A 317 -19.41 -3.02 -2.97
N ILE A 318 -20.30 -2.42 -3.74
CA ILE A 318 -19.96 -1.85 -5.07
C ILE A 318 -18.99 -0.68 -4.90
N MET A 319 -19.28 0.26 -3.98
CA MET A 319 -18.44 1.43 -3.73
C MET A 319 -17.03 1.08 -3.24
N THR A 320 -16.86 -0.05 -2.55
CA THR A 320 -15.58 -0.51 -2.00
C THR A 320 -14.89 -1.58 -2.84
N GLY A 321 -15.47 -1.97 -3.97
CA GLY A 321 -14.90 -2.99 -4.85
C GLY A 321 -14.90 -4.41 -4.26
N LEU A 322 -15.82 -4.70 -3.33
CA LEU A 322 -16.04 -6.05 -2.78
C LEU A 322 -16.83 -6.96 -3.75
N GLU A 323 -17.50 -6.39 -4.76
CA GLU A 323 -18.23 -7.10 -5.82
C GLU A 323 -17.55 -7.02 -7.17
#